data_77b385188fe4d8e7c52c021181e29f78
#
_entry.id   77b385188fe4d8e7c52c021181e29f78
#
_cell.length_a   1.000
_cell.length_b   1.000
_cell.length_c   1.000
_cell.angle_alpha   90.00
_cell.angle_beta   90.00
_cell.angle_gamma   90.00
#
_symmetry.space_group_name_H-M   'P 1'
#
loop_
_entity.id
_entity.type
_entity.pdbx_description
1 polymer ?
#
loop_
_entity_poly.entity_id
_entity_poly.type
_entity_poly.pdbx_seq_one_letter_code
_entity_poly.pdbx_strand_id
1 'polypeptide(L)'
;MTDRDVEWFKRCHAAGLIKGRMLEVGAARIKGDPNLCDYARQLGVTETTGADLDRYDGVDVVADFGLSPEAFNAQWQLDRFSTVCVFNVLEHTFDPVTVLTNCVSCVEGGGRLLVVTPSVWPLHSYPGDFNRLLPDWYVTFAKRNNLELLEKHFCWLSEFGIETISPTPEPTLPSFLSRRNASPLRYWVSRTGHKLLNTYGRSHWATCSAIGAAFLRR
;
A
#
# COMPACT_ATOMS: atom_id res chain seq x y z
N MET A 1 -5.35 -5.53 6.68
CA MET A 1 -4.81 -6.03 5.38
C MET A 1 -5.88 -6.88 4.73
N THR A 2 -6.06 -6.79 3.41
CA THR A 2 -7.04 -7.58 2.64
C THR A 2 -6.39 -8.79 1.98
N ASP A 3 -7.20 -9.78 1.54
CA ASP A 3 -6.69 -10.93 0.78
C ASP A 3 -5.97 -10.49 -0.51
N ARG A 4 -6.40 -9.37 -1.13
CA ARG A 4 -5.78 -8.82 -2.34
C ARG A 4 -4.41 -8.18 -2.08
N ASP A 5 -4.23 -7.56 -0.92
CA ASP A 5 -2.92 -7.04 -0.49
C ASP A 5 -1.93 -8.20 -0.35
N VAL A 6 -2.36 -9.29 0.31
CA VAL A 6 -1.55 -10.51 0.48
C VAL A 6 -1.28 -11.20 -0.87
N GLU A 7 -2.26 -11.27 -1.75
CA GLU A 7 -2.07 -11.82 -3.10
C GLU A 7 -1.04 -11.02 -3.90
N TRP A 8 -1.14 -9.68 -3.87
CA TRP A 8 -0.18 -8.81 -4.55
C TRP A 8 1.23 -8.93 -3.94
N PHE A 9 1.34 -9.01 -2.61
CA PHE A 9 2.60 -9.27 -1.94
C PHE A 9 3.25 -10.58 -2.41
N LYS A 10 2.48 -11.67 -2.47
CA LYS A 10 2.94 -12.97 -2.99
C LYS A 10 3.38 -12.90 -4.46
N ARG A 11 2.68 -12.13 -5.30
CA ARG A 11 3.10 -11.88 -6.70
C ARG A 11 4.41 -11.11 -6.77
N CYS A 12 4.62 -10.09 -5.92
CA CYS A 12 5.88 -9.37 -5.81
C CYS A 12 7.02 -10.30 -5.38
N HIS A 13 6.78 -11.20 -4.42
CA HIS A 13 7.76 -12.20 -4.01
C HIS A 13 8.11 -13.14 -5.17
N ALA A 14 7.12 -13.70 -5.86
CA ALA A 14 7.34 -14.59 -7.02
C ALA A 14 8.11 -13.91 -8.17
N ALA A 15 7.98 -12.58 -8.29
CA ALA A 15 8.74 -11.76 -9.24
C ALA A 15 10.15 -11.38 -8.74
N GLY A 16 10.59 -11.85 -7.56
CA GLY A 16 11.90 -11.58 -6.99
C GLY A 16 12.08 -10.15 -6.47
N LEU A 17 10.99 -9.44 -6.19
CA LEU A 17 11.05 -8.10 -5.62
C LEU A 17 11.26 -8.11 -4.10
N ILE A 18 10.85 -9.18 -3.42
CA ILE A 18 11.03 -9.36 -1.98
C ILE A 18 12.21 -10.31 -1.79
N LYS A 19 13.30 -9.80 -1.26
CA LYS A 19 14.56 -10.52 -1.08
C LYS A 19 15.37 -9.92 0.05
N GLY A 20 16.35 -10.68 0.56
CA GLY A 20 17.27 -10.25 1.59
C GLY A 20 16.57 -9.85 2.89
N ARG A 21 17.08 -8.81 3.53
CA ARG A 21 16.51 -8.25 4.75
C ARG A 21 15.25 -7.45 4.43
N MET A 22 14.13 -7.78 5.05
CA MET A 22 12.85 -7.10 4.86
C MET A 22 12.43 -6.32 6.10
N LEU A 23 12.03 -5.07 5.92
CA LEU A 23 11.36 -4.24 6.92
C LEU A 23 9.87 -4.12 6.57
N GLU A 24 9.01 -4.35 7.54
CA GLU A 24 7.59 -3.99 7.50
C GLU A 24 7.36 -2.77 8.41
N VAL A 25 6.78 -1.71 7.87
CA VAL A 25 6.34 -0.53 8.61
C VAL A 25 4.84 -0.62 8.80
N GLY A 26 4.37 -0.49 10.05
CA GLY A 26 3.00 -0.77 10.44
C GLY A 26 2.80 -2.26 10.75
N ALA A 27 3.72 -2.87 11.49
CA ALA A 27 3.81 -4.33 11.69
C ALA A 27 2.91 -4.87 12.82
N ALA A 28 2.15 -4.03 13.50
CA ALA A 28 1.27 -4.48 14.58
C ALA A 28 0.26 -5.52 14.09
N ARG A 29 0.22 -6.69 14.75
CA ARG A 29 -0.80 -7.71 14.48
C ARG A 29 -2.13 -7.28 15.06
N ILE A 30 -3.11 -7.06 14.20
CA ILE A 30 -4.47 -6.70 14.61
C ILE A 30 -5.25 -7.98 14.88
N LYS A 31 -5.74 -8.13 16.11
CA LYS A 31 -6.54 -9.31 16.54
C LYS A 31 -5.83 -10.66 16.33
N GLY A 32 -4.51 -10.67 16.28
CA GLY A 32 -3.71 -11.87 16.04
C GLY A 32 -3.61 -12.33 14.58
N ASP A 33 -4.12 -11.53 13.62
CA ASP A 33 -3.96 -11.82 12.21
C ASP A 33 -2.48 -11.70 11.79
N PRO A 34 -2.00 -12.54 10.85
CA PRO A 34 -0.63 -12.47 10.35
C PRO A 34 -0.30 -11.11 9.73
N ASN A 35 0.90 -10.59 10.01
CA ASN A 35 1.45 -9.43 9.34
C ASN A 35 2.30 -9.83 8.12
N LEU A 36 2.90 -8.87 7.40
CA LEU A 36 3.72 -9.18 6.21
C LEU A 36 4.99 -9.94 6.57
N CYS A 37 5.57 -9.69 7.75
CA CYS A 37 6.72 -10.46 8.23
C CYS A 37 6.39 -11.95 8.37
N ASP A 38 5.18 -12.28 8.83
CA ASP A 38 4.73 -13.68 8.93
C ASP A 38 4.55 -14.30 7.54
N TYR A 39 3.92 -13.59 6.60
CA TYR A 39 3.80 -14.07 5.22
C TYR A 39 5.16 -14.20 4.53
N ALA A 40 6.08 -13.26 4.76
CA ALA A 40 7.43 -13.32 4.21
C ALA A 40 8.19 -14.55 4.70
N ARG A 41 8.12 -14.86 6.01
CA ARG A 41 8.73 -16.08 6.60
C ARG A 41 8.14 -17.35 5.98
N GLN A 42 6.82 -17.41 5.76
CA GLN A 42 6.16 -18.54 5.08
C GLN A 42 6.66 -18.71 3.63
N LEU A 43 7.09 -17.63 2.97
CA LEU A 43 7.66 -17.62 1.63
C LEU A 43 9.18 -17.84 1.60
N GLY A 44 9.81 -18.09 2.76
CA GLY A 44 11.24 -18.37 2.86
C GLY A 44 12.15 -17.14 3.04
N VAL A 45 11.60 -15.96 3.30
CA VAL A 45 12.40 -14.78 3.71
C VAL A 45 12.81 -14.95 5.17
N THR A 46 14.12 -15.09 5.42
CA THR A 46 14.65 -15.45 6.74
C THR A 46 14.89 -14.25 7.65
N GLU A 47 15.15 -13.06 7.08
CA GLU A 47 15.48 -11.86 7.83
C GLU A 47 14.35 -10.82 7.67
N THR A 48 13.46 -10.78 8.67
CA THR A 48 12.34 -9.84 8.70
C THR A 48 12.37 -9.02 9.98
N THR A 49 12.05 -7.73 9.88
CA THR A 49 11.92 -6.80 11.00
C THR A 49 10.59 -6.08 10.90
N GLY A 50 9.78 -6.11 11.95
CA GLY A 50 8.55 -5.35 12.06
C GLY A 50 8.77 -4.06 12.85
N ALA A 51 8.38 -2.91 12.29
CA ALA A 51 8.41 -1.62 12.96
C ALA A 51 7.02 -0.99 13.06
N ASP A 52 6.74 -0.32 14.18
CA ASP A 52 5.48 0.41 14.42
C ASP A 52 5.71 1.56 15.40
N LEU A 53 4.71 2.44 15.58
CA LEU A 53 4.74 3.57 16.53
C LEU A 53 4.83 3.12 17.99
N ASP A 54 4.23 1.98 18.31
CA ASP A 54 4.16 1.43 19.68
C ASP A 54 4.54 -0.05 19.72
N ARG A 55 4.77 -0.55 20.92
CA ARG A 55 5.11 -1.95 21.18
C ARG A 55 3.84 -2.80 21.17
N TYR A 56 3.55 -3.40 20.02
CA TYR A 56 2.47 -4.38 19.82
C TYR A 56 3.03 -5.76 19.49
N ASP A 57 2.15 -6.77 19.49
CA ASP A 57 2.51 -8.08 18.94
C ASP A 57 2.90 -7.95 17.46
N GLY A 58 4.00 -8.60 17.07
CA GLY A 58 4.58 -8.51 15.73
C GLY A 58 5.55 -7.35 15.51
N VAL A 59 5.77 -6.48 16.53
CA VAL A 59 6.67 -5.32 16.44
C VAL A 59 8.02 -5.64 17.12
N ASP A 60 9.08 -5.63 16.32
CA ASP A 60 10.46 -5.79 16.77
C ASP A 60 11.08 -4.46 17.21
N VAL A 61 10.76 -3.37 16.47
CA VAL A 61 11.33 -2.03 16.65
C VAL A 61 10.23 -0.99 16.76
N VAL A 62 10.28 -0.16 17.81
CA VAL A 62 9.41 1.02 17.94
C VAL A 62 10.07 2.19 17.25
N ALA A 63 9.41 2.78 16.24
CA ALA A 63 9.92 3.91 15.48
C ALA A 63 8.80 4.78 14.91
N ASP A 64 8.96 6.10 15.02
CA ASP A 64 8.03 7.07 14.43
C ASP A 64 8.54 7.54 13.06
N PHE A 65 7.96 6.99 12.00
CA PHE A 65 8.24 7.39 10.62
C PHE A 65 7.63 8.75 10.25
N GLY A 66 6.81 9.35 11.09
CA GLY A 66 6.24 10.70 10.91
C GLY A 66 7.14 11.84 11.36
N LEU A 67 8.29 11.55 11.97
CA LEU A 67 9.28 12.57 12.36
C LEU A 67 9.89 13.26 11.14
N SER A 68 10.43 14.48 11.33
CA SER A 68 11.24 15.09 10.27
C SER A 68 12.40 14.14 9.85
N PRO A 69 12.84 14.16 8.58
CA PRO A 69 13.91 13.26 8.12
C PRO A 69 15.18 13.34 8.98
N GLU A 70 15.52 14.53 9.49
CA GLU A 70 16.68 14.73 10.36
C GLU A 70 16.48 14.04 11.71
N ALA A 71 15.32 14.21 12.33
CA ALA A 71 14.99 13.59 13.61
C ALA A 71 14.88 12.07 13.48
N PHE A 72 14.25 11.57 12.39
CA PHE A 72 14.16 10.15 12.10
C PHE A 72 15.54 9.53 11.94
N ASN A 73 16.42 10.10 11.11
CA ASN A 73 17.77 9.59 10.89
C ASN A 73 18.63 9.61 12.16
N ALA A 74 18.42 10.55 13.07
CA ALA A 74 19.12 10.60 14.36
C ALA A 74 18.67 9.47 15.31
N GLN A 75 17.43 9.00 15.20
CA GLN A 75 16.88 7.93 16.03
C GLN A 75 17.01 6.54 15.41
N TRP A 76 17.02 6.45 14.07
CA TRP A 76 17.09 5.18 13.36
C TRP A 76 18.47 4.57 13.45
N GLN A 77 18.57 3.46 14.19
CA GLN A 77 19.86 2.81 14.51
C GLN A 77 20.10 1.54 13.68
N LEU A 78 19.13 1.14 12.84
CA LEU A 78 19.28 -0.06 12.03
C LEU A 78 19.90 0.23 10.67
N ASP A 79 20.59 -0.79 10.13
CA ASP A 79 21.03 -0.80 8.75
C ASP A 79 19.87 -0.71 7.77
N ARG A 80 20.20 -0.44 6.52
CA ARG A 80 19.21 -0.45 5.42
C ARG A 80 18.79 -1.85 5.06
N PHE A 81 17.62 -1.95 4.42
CA PHE A 81 16.95 -3.18 4.06
C PHE A 81 16.88 -3.34 2.54
N SER A 82 17.00 -4.57 2.06
CA SER A 82 16.83 -4.89 0.63
C SER A 82 15.38 -4.70 0.17
N THR A 83 14.44 -4.85 1.11
CA THR A 83 13.01 -4.64 0.86
C THR A 83 12.37 -3.91 2.04
N VAL A 84 11.61 -2.86 1.76
CA VAL A 84 10.76 -2.16 2.74
C VAL A 84 9.31 -2.23 2.28
N CYS A 85 8.42 -2.65 3.16
CA CYS A 85 6.98 -2.79 2.91
C CYS A 85 6.19 -1.82 3.80
N VAL A 86 5.24 -1.09 3.20
CA VAL A 86 4.38 -0.12 3.88
C VAL A 86 2.95 -0.35 3.40
N PHE A 87 2.19 -1.17 4.13
CA PHE A 87 0.84 -1.57 3.72
C PHE A 87 -0.19 -1.05 4.71
N ASN A 88 -1.16 -0.29 4.19
CA ASN A 88 -2.28 0.27 4.96
C ASN A 88 -1.80 1.08 6.18
N VAL A 89 -0.84 1.97 5.95
CA VAL A 89 -0.26 2.90 6.93
C VAL A 89 -0.49 4.35 6.53
N LEU A 90 -0.30 4.67 5.24
CA LEU A 90 -0.28 6.06 4.78
C LEU A 90 -1.63 6.76 4.88
N GLU A 91 -2.73 6.01 4.83
CA GLU A 91 -4.08 6.55 5.08
C GLU A 91 -4.26 7.05 6.52
N HIS A 92 -3.50 6.47 7.46
CA HIS A 92 -3.54 6.81 8.89
C HIS A 92 -2.55 7.90 9.29
N THR A 93 -1.82 8.50 8.34
CA THR A 93 -0.84 9.53 8.58
C THR A 93 -1.31 10.87 8.03
N PHE A 94 -1.06 11.97 8.75
CA PHE A 94 -1.39 13.31 8.27
C PHE A 94 -0.45 13.76 7.14
N ASP A 95 0.83 13.39 7.21
CA ASP A 95 1.85 13.68 6.20
C ASP A 95 2.44 12.39 5.61
N PRO A 96 1.79 11.77 4.61
CA PRO A 96 2.26 10.56 3.99
C PRO A 96 3.57 10.75 3.20
N VAL A 97 3.91 11.99 2.81
CA VAL A 97 5.17 12.28 2.11
C VAL A 97 6.35 12.11 3.05
N THR A 98 6.29 12.68 4.24
CA THR A 98 7.35 12.53 5.26
C THR A 98 7.51 11.06 5.65
N VAL A 99 6.42 10.37 5.98
CA VAL A 99 6.47 8.94 6.35
C VAL A 99 7.14 8.11 5.26
N LEU A 100 6.71 8.26 4.01
CA LEU A 100 7.26 7.45 2.93
C LEU A 100 8.70 7.85 2.56
N THR A 101 9.09 9.10 2.75
CA THR A 101 10.48 9.56 2.58
C THR A 101 11.40 8.89 3.61
N ASN A 102 10.97 8.79 4.86
CA ASN A 102 11.70 8.06 5.89
C ASN A 102 11.80 6.55 5.58
N CYS A 103 10.71 5.96 5.06
CA CYS A 103 10.77 4.57 4.56
C CYS A 103 11.79 4.41 3.42
N VAL A 104 11.87 5.35 2.47
CA VAL A 104 12.90 5.34 1.40
C VAL A 104 14.31 5.39 1.98
N SER A 105 14.55 6.13 3.06
CA SER A 105 15.88 6.20 3.69
C SER A 105 16.32 4.84 4.25
N CYS A 106 15.37 3.98 4.63
CA CYS A 106 15.63 2.63 5.11
C CYS A 106 15.90 1.60 3.99
N VAL A 107 15.64 1.94 2.72
CA VAL A 107 15.93 1.05 1.58
C VAL A 107 17.39 1.17 1.18
N GLU A 108 18.09 0.07 0.94
CA GLU A 108 19.46 0.09 0.38
C GLU A 108 19.47 0.50 -1.10
N GLY A 109 20.65 0.85 -1.64
CA GLY A 109 20.82 1.08 -3.09
C GLY A 109 20.51 -0.20 -3.88
N GLY A 110 19.66 -0.12 -4.90
CA GLY A 110 19.15 -1.30 -5.62
C GLY A 110 18.07 -2.10 -4.90
N GLY A 111 17.65 -1.65 -3.69
CA GLY A 111 16.56 -2.25 -2.92
C GLY A 111 15.17 -1.88 -3.44
N ARG A 112 14.14 -2.40 -2.79
CA ARG A 112 12.73 -2.24 -3.18
C ARG A 112 11.92 -1.61 -2.06
N LEU A 113 11.00 -0.72 -2.45
CA LEU A 113 9.95 -0.20 -1.59
C LEU A 113 8.61 -0.67 -2.15
N LEU A 114 7.81 -1.37 -1.36
CA LEU A 114 6.48 -1.84 -1.70
C LEU A 114 5.46 -1.11 -0.84
N VAL A 115 4.48 -0.48 -1.49
CA VAL A 115 3.46 0.33 -0.81
C VAL A 115 2.07 -0.16 -1.22
N VAL A 116 1.18 -0.32 -0.26
CA VAL A 116 -0.27 -0.52 -0.50
C VAL A 116 -1.04 0.49 0.33
N THR A 117 -1.98 1.19 -0.31
CA THR A 117 -2.83 2.17 0.37
C THR A 117 -4.25 2.12 -0.21
N PRO A 118 -5.29 2.15 0.60
CA PRO A 118 -6.67 2.27 0.12
C PRO A 118 -6.85 3.55 -0.70
N SER A 119 -7.52 3.43 -1.85
CA SER A 119 -7.83 4.55 -2.75
C SER A 119 -9.33 4.83 -2.83
N VAL A 120 -10.15 3.78 -2.83
CA VAL A 120 -11.61 3.84 -2.69
C VAL A 120 -11.99 2.91 -1.55
N TRP A 121 -12.24 3.49 -0.38
CA TRP A 121 -12.50 2.75 0.84
C TRP A 121 -13.43 3.52 1.75
N PRO A 122 -14.36 2.85 2.48
CA PRO A 122 -15.14 3.50 3.52
C PRO A 122 -14.25 4.16 4.55
N LEU A 123 -14.74 5.24 5.15
CA LEU A 123 -14.07 5.86 6.29
C LEU A 123 -13.91 4.81 7.39
N HIS A 124 -12.68 4.64 7.85
CA HIS A 124 -12.37 3.74 8.96
C HIS A 124 -11.34 4.41 9.85
N SER A 125 -11.61 4.49 11.13
CA SER A 125 -10.76 5.20 12.06
C SER A 125 -10.05 4.24 13.00
N TYR A 126 -8.73 4.14 12.88
CA TYR A 126 -7.84 3.73 13.95
C TYR A 126 -6.38 3.83 13.46
N PRO A 127 -5.58 4.72 13.99
CA PRO A 127 -5.91 5.80 14.93
C PRO A 127 -6.66 6.99 14.31
N GLY A 128 -6.53 7.22 13.01
CA GLY A 128 -7.20 8.24 12.20
C GLY A 128 -7.30 7.78 10.75
N ASP A 129 -8.03 8.51 9.90
CA ASP A 129 -8.18 8.20 8.47
C ASP A 129 -8.11 9.53 7.71
N PHE A 130 -6.93 9.84 7.13
CA PHE A 130 -6.63 11.17 6.60
C PHE A 130 -6.53 11.19 5.08
N ASN A 131 -6.11 10.10 4.44
CA ASN A 131 -5.69 10.12 3.05
C ASN A 131 -6.29 9.00 2.21
N ARG A 132 -6.53 9.34 0.92
CA ARG A 132 -6.80 8.39 -0.16
C ARG A 132 -5.88 8.75 -1.31
N LEU A 133 -4.75 8.04 -1.41
CA LEU A 133 -3.74 8.31 -2.43
C LEU A 133 -4.18 7.74 -3.78
N LEU A 134 -4.04 8.55 -4.82
CA LEU A 134 -4.41 8.21 -6.20
C LEU A 134 -3.16 7.95 -7.06
N PRO A 135 -3.29 7.34 -8.25
CA PRO A 135 -2.13 6.95 -9.07
C PRO A 135 -1.11 8.05 -9.32
N ASP A 136 -1.55 9.28 -9.60
CA ASP A 136 -0.66 10.42 -9.86
C ASP A 136 0.24 10.77 -8.67
N TRP A 137 -0.23 10.50 -7.45
CA TRP A 137 0.55 10.73 -6.25
C TRP A 137 1.81 9.83 -6.24
N TYR A 138 1.66 8.54 -6.56
CA TYR A 138 2.78 7.57 -6.60
C TYR A 138 3.78 7.91 -7.70
N VAL A 139 3.29 8.27 -8.88
CA VAL A 139 4.13 8.71 -10.01
C VAL A 139 4.94 9.96 -9.63
N THR A 140 4.27 10.93 -8.98
CA THR A 140 4.90 12.18 -8.56
C THR A 140 5.91 11.93 -7.45
N PHE A 141 5.56 11.09 -6.46
CA PHE A 141 6.47 10.72 -5.37
C PHE A 141 7.74 10.03 -5.91
N ALA A 142 7.59 9.09 -6.84
CA ALA A 142 8.73 8.42 -7.48
C ALA A 142 9.68 9.42 -8.13
N LYS A 143 9.16 10.35 -8.94
CA LYS A 143 9.94 11.39 -9.61
C LYS A 143 10.69 12.30 -8.63
N ARG A 144 10.03 12.73 -7.57
CA ARG A 144 10.62 13.62 -6.55
C ARG A 144 11.72 12.96 -5.73
N ASN A 145 11.65 11.66 -5.53
CA ASN A 145 12.59 10.91 -4.70
C ASN A 145 13.60 10.08 -5.51
N ASN A 146 13.70 10.31 -6.83
CA ASN A 146 14.58 9.57 -7.74
C ASN A 146 14.41 8.05 -7.65
N LEU A 147 13.16 7.60 -7.54
CA LEU A 147 12.80 6.19 -7.55
C LEU A 147 12.30 5.78 -8.93
N GLU A 148 12.51 4.53 -9.29
CA GLU A 148 11.90 3.94 -10.47
C GLU A 148 10.60 3.22 -10.06
N LEU A 149 9.46 3.69 -10.57
CA LEU A 149 8.19 2.99 -10.40
C LEU A 149 8.17 1.76 -11.31
N LEU A 150 8.01 0.57 -10.73
CA LEU A 150 7.98 -0.69 -11.47
C LEU A 150 6.58 -0.92 -12.05
N GLU A 151 6.37 -0.52 -13.31
CA GLU A 151 5.05 -0.48 -13.97
C GLU A 151 4.25 -1.78 -13.89
N LYS A 152 4.91 -2.94 -14.00
CA LYS A 152 4.25 -4.26 -13.91
C LYS A 152 3.66 -4.55 -12.52
N HIS A 153 4.13 -3.83 -11.51
CA HIS A 153 3.73 -3.96 -10.11
C HIS A 153 3.09 -2.68 -9.58
N PHE A 154 2.63 -1.83 -10.48
CA PHE A 154 1.77 -0.69 -10.16
C PHE A 154 0.34 -1.08 -10.52
N CYS A 155 -0.51 -1.35 -9.51
CA CYS A 155 -1.75 -2.07 -9.72
C CYS A 155 -2.90 -1.52 -8.88
N TRP A 156 -4.11 -1.58 -9.44
CA TRP A 156 -5.34 -1.57 -8.67
C TRP A 156 -5.55 -2.94 -8.01
N LEU A 157 -5.85 -2.94 -6.72
CA LEU A 157 -6.18 -4.11 -5.92
C LEU A 157 -7.64 -4.00 -5.50
N SER A 158 -8.50 -4.88 -6.01
CA SER A 158 -9.94 -4.85 -5.74
C SER A 158 -10.51 -6.24 -5.55
N GLU A 159 -11.76 -6.35 -5.10
CA GLU A 159 -12.47 -7.62 -5.02
C GLU A 159 -12.56 -8.35 -6.38
N PHE A 160 -12.49 -7.60 -7.50
CA PHE A 160 -12.54 -8.16 -8.85
C PHE A 160 -11.18 -8.66 -9.36
N GLY A 161 -10.09 -8.33 -8.68
CA GLY A 161 -8.75 -8.78 -9.05
C GLY A 161 -7.67 -7.72 -8.91
N ILE A 162 -6.54 -8.00 -9.53
CA ILE A 162 -5.36 -7.14 -9.59
C ILE A 162 -5.18 -6.68 -11.04
N GLU A 163 -5.29 -5.37 -11.27
CA GLU A 163 -5.20 -4.77 -12.61
C GLU A 163 -4.03 -3.77 -12.66
N THR A 164 -3.14 -3.92 -13.65
CA THR A 164 -1.99 -3.01 -13.82
C THR A 164 -2.46 -1.60 -14.20
N ILE A 165 -1.85 -0.59 -13.59
CA ILE A 165 -2.04 0.82 -13.90
C ILE A 165 -0.96 1.26 -14.88
N SER A 166 -1.34 1.87 -16.00
CA SER A 166 -0.38 2.55 -16.87
C SER A 166 -0.09 3.95 -16.30
N PRO A 167 1.16 4.27 -15.98
CA PRO A 167 1.50 5.58 -15.41
C PRO A 167 1.57 6.69 -16.46
N THR A 168 1.52 6.36 -17.77
CA THR A 168 1.67 7.33 -18.87
C THR A 168 0.77 6.99 -20.07
N PRO A 169 0.24 8.03 -20.79
CA PRO A 169 0.32 9.45 -20.51
C PRO A 169 -0.59 9.87 -19.34
N GLU A 170 -1.64 9.11 -19.06
CA GLU A 170 -2.58 9.29 -17.95
C GLU A 170 -2.78 7.96 -17.24
N PRO A 171 -2.78 7.93 -15.89
CA PRO A 171 -3.05 6.73 -15.13
C PRO A 171 -4.39 6.09 -15.52
N THR A 172 -4.38 4.81 -15.82
CA THR A 172 -5.60 4.10 -16.22
C THR A 172 -6.53 3.91 -15.03
N LEU A 173 -7.79 4.23 -15.24
CA LEU A 173 -8.85 3.85 -14.29
C LEU A 173 -9.04 2.32 -14.33
N PRO A 174 -9.33 1.69 -13.19
CA PRO A 174 -9.66 0.28 -13.17
C PRO A 174 -10.92 0.02 -14.03
N SER A 175 -11.00 -1.16 -14.62
CA SER A 175 -12.06 -1.53 -15.55
C SER A 175 -13.46 -1.36 -14.96
N PHE A 176 -13.60 -1.60 -13.65
CA PHE A 176 -14.87 -1.45 -12.93
C PHE A 176 -15.30 0.01 -12.70
N LEU A 177 -14.36 0.97 -12.74
CA LEU A 177 -14.67 2.41 -12.68
C LEU A 177 -14.79 3.04 -14.08
N SER A 178 -14.30 2.37 -15.11
CA SER A 178 -14.35 2.88 -16.48
C SER A 178 -15.75 2.82 -17.06
N ARG A 179 -16.36 3.99 -17.31
CA ARG A 179 -17.64 4.09 -18.02
C ARG A 179 -17.60 3.53 -19.44
N ARG A 180 -16.41 3.44 -20.05
CA ARG A 180 -16.24 2.94 -21.42
C ARG A 180 -16.44 1.43 -21.54
N ASN A 181 -16.19 0.67 -20.49
CA ASN A 181 -16.28 -0.80 -20.49
C ASN A 181 -17.58 -1.32 -19.86
N ALA A 182 -18.39 -0.47 -19.24
CA ALA A 182 -19.67 -0.86 -18.72
C ALA A 182 -20.66 -1.02 -19.88
N SER A 183 -21.22 -2.23 -20.08
CA SER A 183 -22.38 -2.38 -20.96
C SER A 183 -23.49 -1.43 -20.48
N PRO A 184 -24.31 -0.83 -21.39
CA PRO A 184 -25.40 0.06 -21.00
C PRO A 184 -26.30 -0.55 -19.94
N LEU A 185 -26.51 -1.88 -19.97
CA LEU A 185 -27.30 -2.63 -19.00
C LEU A 185 -26.64 -2.66 -17.61
N ARG A 186 -25.32 -2.93 -17.52
CA ARG A 186 -24.57 -2.92 -16.25
C ARG A 186 -24.54 -1.52 -15.62
N TYR A 187 -24.36 -0.48 -16.44
CA TYR A 187 -24.44 0.90 -15.98
C TYR A 187 -25.82 1.23 -15.40
N TRP A 188 -26.89 0.79 -16.09
CA TRP A 188 -28.27 1.06 -15.67
C TRP A 188 -28.61 0.30 -14.38
N VAL A 189 -28.22 -0.98 -14.28
CA VAL A 189 -28.41 -1.82 -13.08
C VAL A 189 -27.63 -1.24 -11.88
N SER A 190 -26.38 -0.85 -12.08
CA SER A 190 -25.56 -0.21 -11.03
C SER A 190 -26.17 1.11 -10.55
N ARG A 191 -26.63 1.96 -11.47
CA ARG A 191 -27.25 3.25 -11.14
C ARG A 191 -28.58 3.09 -10.41
N THR A 192 -29.39 2.10 -10.81
CA THR A 192 -30.66 1.79 -10.16
C THR A 192 -30.45 1.18 -8.80
N GLY A 193 -29.49 0.26 -8.67
CA GLY A 193 -29.05 -0.31 -7.41
C GLY A 193 -28.56 0.74 -6.41
N HIS A 194 -27.73 1.70 -6.85
CA HIS A 194 -27.29 2.82 -6.02
C HIS A 194 -28.45 3.71 -5.55
N LYS A 195 -29.43 4.01 -6.41
CA LYS A 195 -30.60 4.76 -6.00
C LYS A 195 -31.43 4.03 -4.94
N LEU A 196 -31.67 2.74 -5.13
CA LEU A 196 -32.42 1.91 -4.18
C LEU A 196 -31.68 1.76 -2.84
N LEU A 197 -30.36 1.53 -2.86
CA LEU A 197 -29.53 1.37 -1.66
C LEU A 197 -29.41 2.69 -0.88
N ASN A 198 -29.28 3.83 -1.54
CA ASN A 198 -29.28 5.15 -0.89
C ASN A 198 -30.64 5.49 -0.27
N THR A 199 -31.75 5.04 -0.86
CA THR A 199 -33.10 5.28 -0.33
C THR A 199 -33.32 4.51 0.98
N TYR A 200 -32.61 3.39 1.20
CA TYR A 200 -32.71 2.59 2.41
C TYR A 200 -31.57 2.79 3.42
N GLY A 201 -30.75 3.83 3.26
CA GLY A 201 -29.67 4.16 4.20
C GLY A 201 -28.52 3.14 4.28
N ARG A 202 -28.46 2.21 3.33
CA ARG A 202 -27.38 1.22 3.20
C ARG A 202 -26.48 1.58 2.03
N SER A 203 -25.63 2.61 2.22
CA SER A 203 -24.56 2.90 1.28
C SER A 203 -23.46 1.84 1.42
N HIS A 204 -23.63 0.72 0.74
CA HIS A 204 -22.47 -0.13 0.46
C HIS A 204 -21.75 0.47 -0.75
N TRP A 205 -20.51 0.91 -0.55
CA TRP A 205 -19.62 1.22 -1.65
C TRP A 205 -19.45 -0.05 -2.49
N ALA A 206 -19.89 -0.01 -3.74
CA ALA A 206 -19.95 -1.19 -4.60
C ALA A 206 -18.57 -1.79 -4.91
N THR A 207 -17.48 -1.06 -4.61
CA THR A 207 -16.12 -1.50 -4.91
C THR A 207 -15.13 -0.81 -4.00
N CYS A 208 -14.56 -1.55 -3.06
CA CYS A 208 -13.37 -1.14 -2.34
C CYS A 208 -12.13 -1.45 -3.17
N SER A 209 -11.19 -0.52 -3.24
CA SER A 209 -9.92 -0.74 -3.94
C SER A 209 -8.77 -0.07 -3.22
N ALA A 210 -7.60 -0.69 -3.33
CA ALA A 210 -6.32 -0.12 -2.93
C ALA A 210 -5.41 0.00 -4.16
N ILE A 211 -4.31 0.73 -4.03
CA ILE A 211 -3.24 0.77 -5.00
C ILE A 211 -2.02 0.10 -4.41
N GLY A 212 -1.48 -0.89 -5.12
CA GLY A 212 -0.17 -1.47 -4.87
C GLY A 212 0.86 -0.83 -5.82
N ALA A 213 1.96 -0.33 -5.27
CA ALA A 213 3.07 0.27 -6.01
C ALA A 213 4.41 -0.28 -5.54
N ALA A 214 5.22 -0.78 -6.46
CA ALA A 214 6.58 -1.20 -6.18
C ALA A 214 7.58 -0.23 -6.83
N PHE A 215 8.58 0.18 -6.06
CA PHE A 215 9.63 1.09 -6.48
C PHE A 215 11.01 0.44 -6.35
N LEU A 216 11.90 0.80 -7.26
CA LEU A 216 13.33 0.53 -7.16
C LEU A 216 14.05 1.79 -6.71
N ARG A 217 14.85 1.71 -5.64
CA ARG A 217 15.78 2.76 -5.26
C ARG A 217 17.05 2.65 -6.11
N ARG A 218 17.31 3.66 -6.93
CA ARG A 218 18.53 3.78 -7.74
C ARG A 218 19.75 4.17 -6.89
#